data_01cd90ae7dad1fd9e30d88324664ba84
#
_entry.id   01cd90ae7dad1fd9e30d88324664ba84
#
_cell.length_a   1.000
_cell.length_b   1.000
_cell.length_c   1.000
_cell.angle_alpha   90.00
_cell.angle_beta   90.00
_cell.angle_gamma   90.00
#
_symmetry.space_group_name_H-M   'P 1'
#
loop_
_entity.id
_entity.type
_entity.pdbx_description
1 polymer ?
#
loop_
_entity_poly.entity_id
_entity_poly.type
_entity_poly.pdbx_seq_one_letter_code
_entity_poly.pdbx_strand_id
1 'polypeptide(L)'
;VSGTLVEENPTGGAAEPAKAVRVKRIVTEVPSAVDRRFNMITMGAGISVLVLLLLVGLFLLIQSSEALGETGIFTFLTRTEWRTDVQPARIGVLGLLTGTVLVALVAVVIAVPFSVFCALAITDYSTAKRRKWLVGVVDLLAAVPSLLFGLWGFLYLSDKIVPISRWLSQNLGFIPLFKTESDASLTGSIFIAGIVVALMVLPIITSVVREVFSQTPPGEKEAALALGGTRWGMIRAVVFPFGKGGIIGGSMLGLGRALGETIAVALLLPQVPQKIGESIHILQNGGATVSGFIANRAGADSFTTSGLLAAGLVLFVITLGTNMIASVVVSKSRSGAGVDIGPSPKLRPLKRQRRVGLRRSASELRVALVSSRPSTYGSFSGRSPALFA
;
A
#
# COMPACT_ATOMS: atom_id res chain seq x y z
N VAL A 1 11.44 -4.97 -37.91
CA VAL A 1 11.78 -5.25 -39.33
C VAL A 1 13.15 -5.92 -39.34
N SER A 2 13.17 -7.21 -39.64
CA SER A 2 14.35 -8.07 -39.65
C SER A 2 15.05 -7.90 -41.03
N GLY A 3 16.18 -7.21 -41.05
CA GLY A 3 17.01 -7.13 -42.24
C GLY A 3 18.18 -8.12 -42.14
N THR A 4 18.17 -9.12 -42.98
CA THR A 4 19.29 -10.05 -43.21
C THR A 4 20.27 -9.43 -44.17
N LEU A 5 21.52 -9.17 -43.76
CA LEU A 5 22.63 -8.92 -44.67
C LEU A 5 23.25 -10.27 -45.02
N VAL A 6 23.20 -10.64 -46.28
CA VAL A 6 23.92 -11.78 -46.85
C VAL A 6 25.27 -11.22 -47.37
N GLU A 7 26.36 -11.68 -46.83
CA GLU A 7 27.71 -11.44 -47.33
C GLU A 7 28.03 -12.57 -48.31
N GLU A 8 28.06 -12.25 -49.62
CA GLU A 8 28.44 -13.15 -50.70
C GLU A 8 29.97 -13.35 -50.72
N ASN A 9 30.42 -14.58 -50.56
CA ASN A 9 31.80 -14.98 -50.65
C ASN A 9 32.05 -15.62 -52.05
N PRO A 10 32.94 -15.08 -52.88
CA PRO A 10 33.08 -15.49 -54.29
C PRO A 10 34.14 -16.59 -54.52
N THR A 11 34.14 -17.70 -53.80
CA THR A 11 34.98 -18.86 -54.19
C THR A 11 34.20 -20.15 -53.94
N GLY A 12 33.95 -20.83 -55.09
CA GLY A 12 33.19 -22.06 -55.18
C GLY A 12 33.84 -23.23 -54.44
N GLY A 13 33.29 -23.56 -53.33
CA GLY A 13 33.46 -24.80 -52.62
C GLY A 13 32.22 -25.00 -51.80
N ALA A 14 31.64 -26.21 -51.77
CA ALA A 14 30.42 -26.52 -51.07
C ALA A 14 30.48 -26.06 -49.59
N ALA A 15 29.98 -24.86 -49.32
CA ALA A 15 29.99 -24.23 -48.03
C ALA A 15 28.88 -24.77 -47.17
N GLU A 16 29.19 -25.33 -46.02
CA GLU A 16 28.31 -25.56 -44.92
C GLU A 16 27.49 -24.28 -44.63
N PRO A 17 26.18 -24.31 -44.41
CA PRO A 17 25.38 -23.09 -44.18
C PRO A 17 25.93 -22.36 -42.95
N ALA A 18 26.47 -21.17 -43.18
CA ALA A 18 26.99 -20.29 -42.15
C ALA A 18 25.89 -20.05 -41.09
N LYS A 19 26.15 -20.44 -39.84
CA LYS A 19 25.26 -20.12 -38.69
C LYS A 19 25.13 -18.61 -38.60
N ALA A 20 23.94 -18.09 -38.94
CA ALA A 20 23.61 -16.68 -38.77
C ALA A 20 23.84 -16.27 -37.30
N VAL A 21 24.88 -15.51 -37.04
CA VAL A 21 25.14 -14.92 -35.72
C VAL A 21 24.07 -13.84 -35.51
N ARG A 22 23.10 -14.14 -34.64
CA ARG A 22 22.11 -13.14 -34.22
C ARG A 22 22.82 -12.08 -33.39
N VAL A 23 23.25 -11.00 -34.04
CA VAL A 23 23.76 -9.82 -33.34
C VAL A 23 22.55 -9.16 -32.63
N LYS A 24 22.60 -9.10 -31.32
CA LYS A 24 21.59 -8.40 -30.51
C LYS A 24 21.68 -6.91 -30.84
N ARG A 25 20.75 -6.42 -31.66
CA ARG A 25 20.67 -5.01 -32.04
C ARG A 25 20.33 -4.22 -30.78
N ILE A 26 21.24 -3.44 -30.25
CA ILE A 26 20.99 -2.48 -29.18
C ILE A 26 20.21 -1.33 -29.82
N VAL A 27 18.89 -1.31 -29.60
CA VAL A 27 18.04 -0.19 -30.01
C VAL A 27 18.31 0.94 -29.03
N THR A 28 19.07 1.92 -29.43
CA THR A 28 19.25 3.17 -28.68
C THR A 28 18.02 4.03 -28.98
N GLU A 29 17.10 4.07 -28.03
CA GLU A 29 15.92 4.94 -28.10
C GLU A 29 16.39 6.38 -27.96
N VAL A 30 16.31 7.16 -29.04
CA VAL A 30 16.51 8.61 -28.98
C VAL A 30 15.18 9.24 -28.61
N PRO A 31 15.03 9.82 -27.38
CA PRO A 31 13.78 10.39 -26.97
C PRO A 31 13.36 11.53 -27.88
N SER A 32 12.11 11.51 -28.35
CA SER A 32 11.57 12.55 -29.20
C SER A 32 11.50 13.90 -28.46
N ALA A 33 11.39 15.00 -29.19
CA ALA A 33 11.26 16.32 -28.58
C ALA A 33 10.01 16.41 -27.70
N VAL A 34 8.96 15.67 -28.02
CA VAL A 34 7.73 15.57 -27.24
C VAL A 34 7.99 14.85 -25.93
N ASP A 35 8.70 13.71 -25.96
CA ASP A 35 9.05 12.92 -24.76
C ASP A 35 9.91 13.74 -23.80
N ARG A 36 10.84 14.52 -24.35
CA ARG A 36 11.69 15.41 -23.54
C ARG A 36 10.87 16.50 -22.84
N ARG A 37 9.92 17.14 -23.56
CA ARG A 37 9.00 18.14 -22.96
C ARG A 37 8.12 17.51 -21.90
N PHE A 38 7.53 16.35 -22.16
CA PHE A 38 6.73 15.63 -21.21
C PHE A 38 7.53 15.28 -19.95
N ASN A 39 8.74 14.76 -20.11
CA ASN A 39 9.63 14.44 -18.98
C ASN A 39 10.01 15.69 -18.18
N MET A 40 10.27 16.84 -18.83
CA MET A 40 10.54 18.10 -18.12
C MET A 40 9.31 18.58 -17.32
N ILE A 41 8.11 18.49 -17.88
CA ILE A 41 6.88 18.87 -17.17
C ILE A 41 6.65 17.95 -15.97
N THR A 42 6.79 16.65 -16.14
CA THR A 42 6.60 15.66 -15.06
C THR A 42 7.66 15.83 -13.97
N MET A 43 8.91 16.06 -14.34
CA MET A 43 9.99 16.33 -13.39
C MET A 43 9.76 17.67 -12.67
N GLY A 44 9.34 18.71 -13.37
CA GLY A 44 8.99 20.01 -12.79
C GLY A 44 7.85 19.90 -11.80
N ALA A 45 6.80 19.14 -12.12
CA ALA A 45 5.69 18.86 -11.21
C ALA A 45 6.17 18.09 -9.95
N GLY A 46 7.05 17.11 -10.10
CA GLY A 46 7.64 16.39 -8.97
C GLY A 46 8.47 17.31 -8.05
N ILE A 47 9.32 18.16 -8.66
CA ILE A 47 10.14 19.13 -7.92
C ILE A 47 9.27 20.15 -7.19
N SER A 48 8.18 20.63 -7.83
CA SER A 48 7.28 21.63 -7.20
C SER A 48 6.65 21.11 -5.90
N VAL A 49 6.28 19.82 -5.82
CA VAL A 49 5.78 19.19 -4.60
C VAL A 49 6.84 19.19 -3.49
N LEU A 50 8.10 18.85 -3.84
CA LEU A 50 9.20 18.87 -2.86
C LEU A 50 9.49 20.29 -2.36
N VAL A 51 9.44 21.29 -3.26
CA VAL A 51 9.61 22.70 -2.89
C VAL A 51 8.49 23.17 -1.97
N LEU A 52 7.24 22.83 -2.24
CA LEU A 52 6.10 23.15 -1.36
C LEU A 52 6.26 22.52 0.02
N LEU A 53 6.64 21.24 0.09
CA LEU A 53 6.92 20.56 1.37
C LEU A 53 8.02 21.27 2.16
N LEU A 54 9.12 21.64 1.50
CA LEU A 54 10.22 22.37 2.11
C LEU A 54 9.76 23.75 2.63
N LEU A 55 8.98 24.49 1.83
CA LEU A 55 8.45 25.79 2.22
C LEU A 55 7.50 25.71 3.41
N VAL A 56 6.62 24.70 3.47
CA VAL A 56 5.77 24.46 4.63
C VAL A 56 6.59 24.14 5.87
N GLY A 57 7.58 23.26 5.76
CA GLY A 57 8.47 22.94 6.89
C GLY A 57 9.27 24.16 7.37
N LEU A 58 9.79 24.96 6.44
CA LEU A 58 10.52 26.20 6.76
C LEU A 58 9.61 27.25 7.43
N PHE A 59 8.40 27.44 6.90
CA PHE A 59 7.40 28.32 7.51
C PHE A 59 7.08 27.92 8.93
N LEU A 60 6.80 26.63 9.17
CA LEU A 60 6.54 26.10 10.52
C LEU A 60 7.74 26.32 11.44
N LEU A 61 8.96 26.10 10.95
CA LEU A 61 10.19 26.30 11.73
C LEU A 61 10.39 27.77 12.14
N ILE A 62 10.17 28.70 11.21
CA ILE A 62 10.31 30.14 11.50
C ILE A 62 9.26 30.59 12.51
N GLN A 63 7.99 30.23 12.29
CA GLN A 63 6.89 30.64 13.16
C GLN A 63 6.92 29.97 14.55
N SER A 64 7.55 28.81 14.70
CA SER A 64 7.71 28.12 15.98
C SER A 64 8.88 28.61 16.79
N SER A 65 9.71 29.50 16.25
CA SER A 65 10.99 29.91 16.87
C SER A 65 10.81 30.61 18.22
N GLU A 66 9.77 31.41 18.40
CA GLU A 66 9.47 32.13 19.66
C GLU A 66 9.20 31.13 20.80
N ALA A 67 8.24 30.21 20.61
CA ALA A 67 7.87 29.23 21.61
C ALA A 67 9.00 28.23 21.91
N LEU A 68 9.74 27.79 20.87
CA LEU A 68 10.87 26.88 21.03
C LEU A 68 12.08 27.57 21.67
N GLY A 69 12.27 28.85 21.42
CA GLY A 69 13.34 29.67 22.06
C GLY A 69 13.13 29.82 23.55
N GLU A 70 11.91 30.13 23.99
CA GLU A 70 11.59 30.30 25.42
C GLU A 70 11.53 28.97 26.18
N THR A 71 10.95 27.94 25.60
CA THR A 71 10.73 26.64 26.28
C THR A 71 11.94 25.72 26.16
N GLY A 72 12.72 25.84 25.11
CA GLY A 72 13.78 24.90 24.71
C GLY A 72 13.22 23.65 24.00
N ILE A 73 13.88 23.26 22.91
CA ILE A 73 13.42 22.16 22.03
C ILE A 73 13.25 20.84 22.80
N PHE A 74 14.22 20.47 23.63
CA PHE A 74 14.20 19.22 24.37
C PHE A 74 13.06 19.19 25.41
N THR A 75 12.87 20.28 26.12
CA THR A 75 11.79 20.44 27.11
C THR A 75 10.42 20.37 26.44
N PHE A 76 10.26 21.03 25.29
CA PHE A 76 9.05 21.00 24.49
C PHE A 76 8.69 19.54 24.00
N LEU A 77 9.69 18.81 23.58
CA LEU A 77 9.48 17.42 23.10
C LEU A 77 9.14 16.43 24.22
N THR A 78 9.62 16.67 25.45
CA THR A 78 9.50 15.70 26.56
C THR A 78 8.40 16.05 27.56
N ARG A 79 7.95 17.31 27.58
CA ARG A 79 6.89 17.74 28.49
C ARG A 79 5.50 17.31 27.98
N THR A 80 4.64 16.91 28.92
CA THR A 80 3.25 16.49 28.62
C THR A 80 2.22 17.58 28.89
N GLU A 81 2.57 18.57 29.71
CA GLU A 81 1.68 19.66 30.13
C GLU A 81 1.61 20.76 29.06
N TRP A 82 0.44 21.36 28.90
CA TRP A 82 0.24 22.54 28.07
C TRP A 82 -0.45 23.64 28.90
N ARG A 83 0.33 24.55 29.43
CA ARG A 83 -0.13 25.68 30.26
C ARG A 83 0.53 26.97 29.77
N THR A 84 -0.29 27.81 29.17
CA THR A 84 0.13 29.18 28.76
C THR A 84 -0.27 30.26 29.74
N ASP A 85 -1.07 29.88 30.74
CA ASP A 85 -1.58 30.75 31.82
C ASP A 85 -0.56 31.03 32.94
N VAL A 86 0.59 30.37 32.93
CA VAL A 86 1.65 30.49 33.95
C VAL A 86 2.92 31.12 33.35
N GLN A 87 3.68 31.85 34.17
CA GLN A 87 4.98 32.38 33.76
C GLN A 87 6.08 31.76 34.61
N PRO A 88 7.12 31.17 33.99
CA PRO A 88 7.29 30.94 32.56
C PRO A 88 6.27 29.91 32.05
N ALA A 89 5.81 30.08 30.79
CA ALA A 89 4.87 29.20 30.15
C ALA A 89 5.39 27.75 30.07
N ARG A 90 4.50 26.80 30.32
CA ARG A 90 4.84 25.35 30.32
C ARG A 90 4.12 24.66 29.18
N ILE A 91 4.74 24.61 28.02
CA ILE A 91 4.21 23.98 26.86
C ILE A 91 5.03 22.74 26.48
N GLY A 92 4.34 21.67 26.10
CA GLY A 92 4.98 20.43 25.65
C GLY A 92 4.06 19.61 24.73
N VAL A 93 4.68 18.92 23.77
CA VAL A 93 3.97 18.20 22.71
C VAL A 93 3.77 16.71 23.03
N LEU A 94 4.46 16.15 24.02
CA LEU A 94 4.50 14.70 24.24
C LEU A 94 3.12 14.10 24.56
N GLY A 95 2.30 14.78 25.36
CA GLY A 95 0.94 14.34 25.66
C GLY A 95 0.04 14.30 24.41
N LEU A 96 0.16 15.30 23.55
CA LEU A 96 -0.54 15.38 22.26
C LEU A 96 -0.07 14.31 21.28
N LEU A 97 1.23 14.06 21.23
CA LEU A 97 1.81 13.00 20.39
C LEU A 97 1.36 11.61 20.83
N THR A 98 1.34 11.37 22.14
CA THR A 98 0.86 10.09 22.68
C THR A 98 -0.57 9.82 22.25
N GLY A 99 -1.48 10.79 22.39
CA GLY A 99 -2.85 10.65 21.93
C GLY A 99 -2.96 10.43 20.41
N THR A 100 -2.18 11.19 19.63
CA THR A 100 -2.12 11.05 18.17
C THR A 100 -1.71 9.64 17.75
N VAL A 101 -0.63 9.13 18.34
CA VAL A 101 -0.10 7.78 18.04
C VAL A 101 -1.07 6.69 18.48
N LEU A 102 -1.69 6.84 19.66
CA LEU A 102 -2.64 5.84 20.15
C LEU A 102 -3.92 5.77 19.30
N VAL A 103 -4.49 6.91 18.90
CA VAL A 103 -5.64 6.94 17.98
C VAL A 103 -5.28 6.27 16.66
N ALA A 104 -4.13 6.63 16.08
CA ALA A 104 -3.67 6.05 14.81
C ALA A 104 -3.38 4.54 14.93
N LEU A 105 -2.80 4.10 16.05
CA LEU A 105 -2.52 2.69 16.31
C LEU A 105 -3.82 1.87 16.42
N VAL A 106 -4.79 2.34 17.21
CA VAL A 106 -6.11 1.70 17.32
C VAL A 106 -6.77 1.63 15.95
N ALA A 107 -6.73 2.73 15.18
CA ALA A 107 -7.31 2.78 13.85
C ALA A 107 -6.69 1.74 12.91
N VAL A 108 -5.37 1.65 12.86
CA VAL A 108 -4.65 0.73 11.95
C VAL A 108 -4.82 -0.74 12.37
N VAL A 109 -4.77 -1.03 13.69
CA VAL A 109 -4.97 -2.38 14.22
C VAL A 109 -6.36 -2.93 13.84
N ILE A 110 -7.36 -2.08 13.81
CA ILE A 110 -8.72 -2.45 13.39
C ILE A 110 -8.83 -2.46 11.86
N ALA A 111 -8.42 -1.38 11.20
CA ALA A 111 -8.67 -1.20 9.77
C ALA A 111 -7.89 -2.19 8.89
N VAL A 112 -6.64 -2.52 9.21
CA VAL A 112 -5.80 -3.37 8.34
C VAL A 112 -6.36 -4.77 8.16
N PRO A 113 -6.70 -5.54 9.23
CA PRO A 113 -7.30 -6.86 9.05
C PRO A 113 -8.60 -6.82 8.26
N PHE A 114 -9.52 -5.90 8.62
CA PHE A 114 -10.78 -5.76 7.91
C PHE A 114 -10.60 -5.39 6.45
N SER A 115 -9.67 -4.49 6.13
CA SER A 115 -9.36 -4.09 4.75
C SER A 115 -8.79 -5.24 3.93
N VAL A 116 -7.91 -6.06 4.52
CA VAL A 116 -7.36 -7.25 3.85
C VAL A 116 -8.45 -8.27 3.56
N PHE A 117 -9.35 -8.54 4.53
CA PHE A 117 -10.47 -9.45 4.30
C PHE A 117 -11.46 -8.90 3.26
N CYS A 118 -11.78 -7.60 3.28
CA CYS A 118 -12.59 -6.96 2.25
C CYS A 118 -11.94 -7.08 0.86
N ALA A 119 -10.64 -6.81 0.76
CA ALA A 119 -9.90 -6.94 -0.49
C ALA A 119 -9.97 -8.38 -1.05
N LEU A 120 -9.73 -9.40 -0.21
CA LEU A 120 -9.85 -10.82 -0.60
C LEU A 120 -11.27 -11.18 -1.01
N ALA A 121 -12.27 -10.71 -0.28
CA ALA A 121 -13.68 -10.94 -0.62
C ALA A 121 -14.01 -10.38 -2.00
N ILE A 122 -13.47 -9.22 -2.34
CA ILE A 122 -13.68 -8.56 -3.63
C ILE A 122 -12.91 -9.26 -4.76
N THR A 123 -11.64 -9.65 -4.54
CA THR A 123 -10.77 -10.18 -5.60
C THR A 123 -11.00 -11.66 -5.87
N ASP A 124 -11.05 -12.48 -4.83
CA ASP A 124 -10.96 -13.94 -4.97
C ASP A 124 -12.28 -14.68 -4.67
N TYR A 125 -13.20 -14.06 -3.92
CA TYR A 125 -14.49 -14.69 -3.56
C TYR A 125 -15.69 -14.14 -4.32
N SER A 126 -15.60 -12.96 -4.94
CA SER A 126 -16.74 -12.32 -5.58
C SER A 126 -16.85 -12.66 -7.07
N THR A 127 -18.09 -12.83 -7.54
CA THR A 127 -18.40 -12.90 -8.97
C THR A 127 -18.21 -11.53 -9.64
N ALA A 128 -18.01 -11.48 -10.95
CA ALA A 128 -17.76 -10.23 -11.69
C ALA A 128 -18.82 -9.14 -11.42
N LYS A 129 -20.09 -9.50 -11.30
CA LYS A 129 -21.20 -8.57 -11.03
C LYS A 129 -21.14 -8.03 -9.59
N ARG A 130 -20.93 -8.92 -8.60
CA ARG A 130 -20.81 -8.52 -7.18
C ARG A 130 -19.55 -7.66 -6.95
N ARG A 131 -18.45 -8.01 -7.61
CA ARG A 131 -17.19 -7.26 -7.55
C ARG A 131 -17.38 -5.80 -7.91
N LYS A 132 -18.05 -5.49 -9.04
CA LYS A 132 -18.31 -4.10 -9.46
C LYS A 132 -19.10 -3.33 -8.40
N TRP A 133 -20.10 -3.96 -7.82
CA TRP A 133 -20.93 -3.33 -6.78
C TRP A 133 -20.13 -3.07 -5.49
N LEU A 134 -19.38 -4.08 -4.99
CA LEU A 134 -18.55 -3.94 -3.79
C LEU A 134 -17.47 -2.87 -3.95
N VAL A 135 -16.83 -2.81 -5.12
CA VAL A 135 -15.88 -1.75 -5.46
C VAL A 135 -16.54 -0.39 -5.37
N GLY A 136 -17.72 -0.22 -5.99
CA GLY A 136 -18.46 1.03 -5.93
C GLY A 136 -18.81 1.47 -4.50
N VAL A 137 -19.20 0.51 -3.64
CA VAL A 137 -19.46 0.80 -2.21
C VAL A 137 -18.20 1.27 -1.49
N VAL A 138 -17.06 0.60 -1.68
CA VAL A 138 -15.78 0.98 -1.07
C VAL A 138 -15.35 2.37 -1.54
N ASP A 139 -15.48 2.65 -2.84
CA ASP A 139 -15.10 3.93 -3.43
C ASP A 139 -16.04 5.07 -2.95
N LEU A 140 -17.34 4.81 -2.77
CA LEU A 140 -18.27 5.74 -2.16
C LEU A 140 -17.93 6.05 -0.71
N LEU A 141 -17.59 5.03 0.10
CA LEU A 141 -17.15 5.21 1.49
C LEU A 141 -15.86 6.05 1.58
N ALA A 142 -14.94 5.86 0.63
CA ALA A 142 -13.72 6.66 0.55
C ALA A 142 -13.98 8.14 0.24
N ALA A 143 -15.07 8.45 -0.44
CA ALA A 143 -15.45 9.80 -0.83
C ALA A 143 -16.20 10.56 0.27
N VAL A 144 -16.65 9.88 1.34
CA VAL A 144 -17.38 10.53 2.45
C VAL A 144 -16.46 11.50 3.19
N PRO A 145 -16.87 12.77 3.40
CA PRO A 145 -16.10 13.73 4.19
C PRO A 145 -15.86 13.26 5.63
N SER A 146 -14.65 13.50 6.14
CA SER A 146 -14.26 13.10 7.50
C SER A 146 -15.14 13.69 8.59
N LEU A 147 -15.64 14.91 8.37
CA LEU A 147 -16.60 15.56 9.26
C LEU A 147 -17.83 14.71 9.53
N LEU A 148 -18.40 14.06 8.50
CA LEU A 148 -19.60 13.22 8.66
C LEU A 148 -19.32 11.99 9.52
N PHE A 149 -18.15 11.35 9.35
CA PHE A 149 -17.73 10.24 10.24
C PHE A 149 -17.55 10.74 11.67
N GLY A 150 -16.92 11.89 11.88
CA GLY A 150 -16.75 12.50 13.20
C GLY A 150 -18.06 12.81 13.88
N LEU A 151 -18.96 13.47 13.16
CA LEU A 151 -20.28 13.85 13.66
C LEU A 151 -21.15 12.62 13.97
N TRP A 152 -21.19 11.65 13.07
CA TRP A 152 -21.86 10.38 13.29
C TRP A 152 -21.27 9.61 14.47
N GLY A 153 -19.95 9.62 14.58
CA GLY A 153 -19.22 9.01 15.69
C GLY A 153 -19.57 9.64 17.03
N PHE A 154 -19.62 10.97 17.06
CA PHE A 154 -19.94 11.72 18.27
C PHE A 154 -21.41 11.57 18.69
N LEU A 155 -22.35 11.76 17.75
CA LEU A 155 -23.77 11.77 18.08
C LEU A 155 -24.40 10.39 18.27
N TYR A 156 -23.85 9.35 17.62
CA TYR A 156 -24.49 8.04 17.59
C TYR A 156 -23.59 6.90 18.05
N LEU A 157 -22.37 6.81 17.52
CA LEU A 157 -21.50 5.66 17.75
C LEU A 157 -20.93 5.64 19.17
N SER A 158 -20.64 6.81 19.76
CA SER A 158 -20.05 6.91 21.11
C SER A 158 -20.85 6.11 22.14
N ASP A 159 -22.17 6.31 22.21
CA ASP A 159 -23.02 5.61 23.15
C ASP A 159 -23.12 4.11 22.88
N LYS A 160 -23.05 3.71 21.63
CA LYS A 160 -23.10 2.29 21.22
C LYS A 160 -21.80 1.53 21.50
N ILE A 161 -20.68 2.22 21.55
CA ILE A 161 -19.36 1.63 21.85
C ILE A 161 -19.11 1.54 23.36
N VAL A 162 -19.73 2.39 24.19
CA VAL A 162 -19.56 2.36 25.65
C VAL A 162 -19.77 0.95 26.26
N PRO A 163 -20.80 0.15 25.90
CA PRO A 163 -20.94 -1.22 26.43
C PRO A 163 -19.75 -2.11 26.09
N ILE A 164 -19.18 -1.96 24.89
CA ILE A 164 -18.00 -2.71 24.44
C ILE A 164 -16.77 -2.26 25.24
N SER A 165 -16.58 -0.95 25.44
CA SER A 165 -15.50 -0.39 26.26
C SER A 165 -15.59 -0.91 27.70
N ARG A 166 -16.80 -0.97 28.26
CA ARG A 166 -17.05 -1.50 29.62
C ARG A 166 -16.71 -2.99 29.69
N TRP A 167 -17.14 -3.78 28.70
CA TRP A 167 -16.80 -5.20 28.63
C TRP A 167 -15.29 -5.43 28.53
N LEU A 168 -14.59 -4.64 27.70
CA LEU A 168 -13.13 -4.69 27.58
C LEU A 168 -12.45 -4.36 28.91
N SER A 169 -12.89 -3.32 29.60
CA SER A 169 -12.34 -2.93 30.89
C SER A 169 -12.54 -4.02 31.96
N GLN A 170 -13.71 -4.65 32.00
CA GLN A 170 -14.03 -5.71 32.98
C GLN A 170 -13.26 -7.01 32.72
N ASN A 171 -13.10 -7.42 31.46
CA ASN A 171 -12.49 -8.71 31.11
C ASN A 171 -10.99 -8.62 30.77
N LEU A 172 -10.53 -7.49 30.27
CA LEU A 172 -9.15 -7.25 29.87
C LEU A 172 -8.46 -6.11 30.65
N GLY A 173 -9.04 -5.69 31.78
CA GLY A 173 -8.51 -4.63 32.65
C GLY A 173 -7.13 -4.93 33.26
N PHE A 174 -6.64 -6.18 33.15
CA PHE A 174 -5.26 -6.54 33.51
C PHE A 174 -4.23 -5.95 32.51
N ILE A 175 -4.66 -5.58 31.30
CA ILE A 175 -3.83 -4.89 30.32
C ILE A 175 -3.93 -3.39 30.62
N PRO A 176 -2.81 -2.66 30.82
CA PRO A 176 -2.83 -1.23 31.14
C PRO A 176 -3.65 -0.38 30.16
N LEU A 177 -3.69 -0.76 28.89
CA LEU A 177 -4.48 -0.08 27.85
C LEU A 177 -5.99 -0.07 28.15
N PHE A 178 -6.52 -1.15 28.69
CA PHE A 178 -7.95 -1.34 28.93
C PHE A 178 -8.37 -1.11 30.39
N LYS A 179 -7.41 -0.74 31.24
CA LYS A 179 -7.69 -0.37 32.62
C LYS A 179 -8.49 0.93 32.64
N THR A 180 -9.51 1.01 33.47
CA THR A 180 -10.30 2.22 33.71
C THR A 180 -10.45 2.46 35.20
N GLU A 181 -10.57 3.72 35.60
CA GLU A 181 -10.94 4.08 36.96
C GLU A 181 -12.45 3.83 37.18
N SER A 182 -12.85 3.58 38.44
CA SER A 182 -14.21 3.13 38.77
C SER A 182 -15.32 4.06 38.27
N ASP A 183 -15.06 5.36 38.30
CA ASP A 183 -16.04 6.41 37.96
C ASP A 183 -15.76 7.13 36.64
N ALA A 184 -14.82 6.58 35.83
CA ALA A 184 -14.42 7.23 34.59
C ALA A 184 -15.53 7.15 33.54
N SER A 185 -15.83 8.29 32.91
CA SER A 185 -16.62 8.33 31.68
C SER A 185 -15.89 7.58 30.56
N LEU A 186 -16.62 6.79 29.80
CA LEU A 186 -16.09 6.03 28.68
C LEU A 186 -16.40 6.68 27.31
N THR A 187 -17.17 7.76 27.30
CA THR A 187 -17.43 8.57 26.10
C THR A 187 -16.25 9.51 25.83
N GLY A 188 -16.04 9.92 24.58
CA GLY A 188 -14.93 10.84 24.25
C GLY A 188 -13.55 10.23 24.49
N SER A 189 -13.39 8.95 24.23
CA SER A 189 -12.17 8.19 24.48
C SER A 189 -11.32 7.98 23.22
N ILE A 190 -10.03 7.77 23.40
CA ILE A 190 -9.09 7.43 22.33
C ILE A 190 -9.55 6.19 21.55
N PHE A 191 -10.15 5.22 22.21
CA PHE A 191 -10.66 4.00 21.60
C PHE A 191 -11.81 4.29 20.62
N ILE A 192 -12.80 5.09 21.01
CA ILE A 192 -13.91 5.49 20.14
C ILE A 192 -13.40 6.30 18.95
N ALA A 193 -12.52 7.27 19.19
CA ALA A 193 -11.88 8.05 18.13
C ALA A 193 -11.13 7.14 17.16
N GLY A 194 -10.37 6.17 17.67
CA GLY A 194 -9.64 5.17 16.87
C GLY A 194 -10.56 4.32 16.00
N ILE A 195 -11.73 3.89 16.50
CA ILE A 195 -12.73 3.15 15.71
C ILE A 195 -13.28 4.01 14.57
N VAL A 196 -13.63 5.27 14.84
CA VAL A 196 -14.14 6.18 13.80
C VAL A 196 -13.08 6.41 12.72
N VAL A 197 -11.83 6.67 13.12
CA VAL A 197 -10.72 6.80 12.18
C VAL A 197 -10.46 5.49 11.43
N ALA A 198 -10.62 4.32 12.07
CA ALA A 198 -10.51 3.02 11.39
C ALA A 198 -11.52 2.89 10.24
N LEU A 199 -12.79 3.28 10.45
CA LEU A 199 -13.81 3.27 9.41
C LEU A 199 -13.48 4.18 8.24
N MET A 200 -12.80 5.29 8.49
CA MET A 200 -12.37 6.24 7.44
C MET A 200 -11.18 5.74 6.63
N VAL A 201 -10.21 5.07 7.26
CA VAL A 201 -9.02 4.59 6.56
C VAL A 201 -9.22 3.22 5.90
N LEU A 202 -10.21 2.45 6.38
CA LEU A 202 -10.55 1.12 5.86
C LEU A 202 -10.76 1.08 4.34
N PRO A 203 -11.59 1.94 3.72
CA PRO A 203 -11.80 1.90 2.27
C PRO A 203 -10.52 2.25 1.48
N ILE A 204 -9.67 3.12 2.01
CA ILE A 204 -8.40 3.51 1.37
C ILE A 204 -7.44 2.33 1.37
N ILE A 205 -7.25 1.68 2.53
CA ILE A 205 -6.40 0.50 2.64
C ILE A 205 -6.95 -0.63 1.74
N THR A 206 -8.27 -0.85 1.76
CA THR A 206 -8.92 -1.87 0.94
C THR A 206 -8.66 -1.66 -0.55
N SER A 207 -8.75 -0.42 -1.05
CA SER A 207 -8.54 -0.14 -2.48
C SER A 207 -7.09 -0.42 -2.91
N VAL A 208 -6.09 -0.07 -2.09
CA VAL A 208 -4.68 -0.34 -2.37
C VAL A 208 -4.38 -1.84 -2.32
N VAL A 209 -4.84 -2.53 -1.28
CA VAL A 209 -4.62 -3.98 -1.12
C VAL A 209 -5.32 -4.77 -2.23
N ARG A 210 -6.56 -4.41 -2.56
CA ARG A 210 -7.32 -5.00 -3.67
C ARG A 210 -6.59 -4.86 -5.00
N GLU A 211 -6.05 -3.68 -5.28
CA GLU A 211 -5.33 -3.42 -6.53
C GLU A 211 -4.14 -4.37 -6.67
N VAL A 212 -3.34 -4.52 -5.62
CA VAL A 212 -2.19 -5.43 -5.63
C VAL A 212 -2.64 -6.90 -5.73
N PHE A 213 -3.68 -7.32 -5.00
CA PHE A 213 -4.19 -8.69 -5.09
C PHE A 213 -4.76 -9.01 -6.48
N SER A 214 -5.33 -8.03 -7.18
CA SER A 214 -5.83 -8.20 -8.55
C SER A 214 -4.72 -8.44 -9.57
N GLN A 215 -3.50 -8.00 -9.28
CA GLN A 215 -2.31 -8.19 -10.13
C GLN A 215 -1.62 -9.55 -9.92
N THR A 216 -2.09 -10.36 -8.97
CA THR A 216 -1.54 -11.71 -8.76
C THR A 216 -1.71 -12.55 -10.02
N PRO A 217 -0.63 -13.15 -10.59
CA PRO A 217 -0.69 -13.90 -11.83
C PRO A 217 -1.72 -15.04 -11.77
N PRO A 218 -2.68 -15.12 -12.72
CA PRO A 218 -3.71 -16.16 -12.70
C PRO A 218 -3.12 -17.57 -12.82
N GLY A 219 -2.06 -17.76 -13.60
CA GLY A 219 -1.38 -19.05 -13.74
C GLY A 219 -0.82 -19.62 -12.42
N GLU A 220 -0.32 -18.77 -11.53
CA GLU A 220 0.15 -19.19 -10.19
C GLU A 220 -1.03 -19.64 -9.30
N LYS A 221 -2.17 -18.90 -9.38
CA LYS A 221 -3.40 -19.27 -8.66
C LYS A 221 -3.95 -20.62 -9.16
N GLU A 222 -3.99 -20.80 -10.47
CA GLU A 222 -4.46 -22.04 -11.12
C GLU A 222 -3.53 -23.23 -10.81
N ALA A 223 -2.21 -23.02 -10.85
CA ALA A 223 -1.24 -24.05 -10.49
C ALA A 223 -1.41 -24.52 -9.04
N ALA A 224 -1.61 -23.60 -8.09
CA ALA A 224 -1.84 -23.95 -6.69
C ALA A 224 -3.12 -24.77 -6.49
N LEU A 225 -4.19 -24.48 -7.27
CA LEU A 225 -5.44 -25.24 -7.24
C LEU A 225 -5.30 -26.60 -7.94
N ALA A 226 -4.56 -26.68 -9.06
CA ALA A 226 -4.31 -27.92 -9.80
C ALA A 226 -3.51 -28.95 -8.97
N LEU A 227 -2.69 -28.50 -8.03
CA LEU A 227 -1.99 -29.35 -7.04
C LEU A 227 -2.92 -29.86 -5.91
N GLY A 228 -4.23 -29.66 -6.02
CA GLY A 228 -5.21 -30.09 -5.02
C GLY A 228 -5.38 -29.12 -3.85
N GLY A 229 -4.85 -27.91 -3.95
CA GLY A 229 -4.99 -26.89 -2.91
C GLY A 229 -6.43 -26.35 -2.78
N THR A 230 -6.85 -26.02 -1.55
CA THR A 230 -8.09 -25.28 -1.32
C THR A 230 -7.91 -23.80 -1.73
N ARG A 231 -9.03 -23.07 -1.89
CA ARG A 231 -8.96 -21.60 -2.13
C ARG A 231 -8.17 -20.87 -1.06
N TRP A 232 -8.36 -21.23 0.20
CA TRP A 232 -7.58 -20.66 1.31
C TRP A 232 -6.09 -21.02 1.20
N GLY A 233 -5.78 -22.27 0.85
CA GLY A 233 -4.40 -22.72 0.60
C GLY A 233 -3.74 -21.90 -0.49
N MET A 234 -4.43 -21.67 -1.61
CA MET A 234 -3.96 -20.82 -2.72
C MET A 234 -3.74 -19.37 -2.27
N ILE A 235 -4.68 -18.78 -1.51
CA ILE A 235 -4.54 -17.41 -0.98
C ILE A 235 -3.30 -17.31 -0.11
N ARG A 236 -3.10 -18.25 0.81
CA ARG A 236 -1.96 -18.26 1.73
C ARG A 236 -0.63 -18.49 1.02
N ALA A 237 -0.60 -19.36 0.01
CA ALA A 237 0.63 -19.73 -0.68
C ALA A 237 1.02 -18.75 -1.81
N VAL A 238 0.05 -18.10 -2.45
CA VAL A 238 0.29 -17.25 -3.64
C VAL A 238 -0.11 -15.80 -3.39
N VAL A 239 -1.37 -15.52 -3.02
CA VAL A 239 -1.90 -14.15 -2.96
C VAL A 239 -1.25 -13.33 -1.85
N PHE A 240 -1.10 -13.88 -0.64
CA PHE A 240 -0.49 -13.16 0.48
C PHE A 240 1.01 -12.88 0.25
N PRO A 241 1.85 -13.83 -0.17
CA PRO A 241 3.25 -13.54 -0.45
C PRO A 241 3.42 -12.51 -1.56
N PHE A 242 2.65 -12.62 -2.64
CA PHE A 242 2.63 -11.64 -3.73
C PHE A 242 2.16 -10.26 -3.25
N GLY A 243 1.07 -10.22 -2.48
CA GLY A 243 0.42 -9.00 -2.02
C GLY A 243 1.04 -8.35 -0.80
N LYS A 244 2.06 -8.93 -0.18
CA LYS A 244 2.69 -8.42 1.06
C LYS A 244 3.08 -6.95 0.95
N GLY A 245 3.68 -6.54 -0.17
CA GLY A 245 4.04 -5.16 -0.43
C GLY A 245 2.84 -4.21 -0.45
N GLY A 246 1.72 -4.67 -1.03
CA GLY A 246 0.46 -3.91 -1.06
C GLY A 246 -0.20 -3.77 0.30
N ILE A 247 -0.18 -4.84 1.11
CA ILE A 247 -0.70 -4.79 2.48
C ILE A 247 0.09 -3.78 3.31
N ILE A 248 1.42 -3.85 3.27
CA ILE A 248 2.28 -2.91 4.00
C ILE A 248 2.08 -1.48 3.48
N GLY A 249 2.10 -1.27 2.16
CA GLY A 249 1.91 0.04 1.55
C GLY A 249 0.56 0.66 1.87
N GLY A 250 -0.53 -0.11 1.76
CA GLY A 250 -1.87 0.32 2.13
C GLY A 250 -1.99 0.65 3.62
N SER A 251 -1.39 -0.18 4.49
CA SER A 251 -1.36 0.07 5.94
C SER A 251 -0.62 1.36 6.29
N MET A 252 0.50 1.64 5.65
CA MET A 252 1.27 2.87 5.86
C MET A 252 0.54 4.11 5.34
N LEU A 253 -0.14 3.99 4.20
CA LEU A 253 -0.99 5.07 3.69
C LEU A 253 -2.14 5.38 4.66
N GLY A 254 -2.79 4.32 5.20
CA GLY A 254 -3.80 4.45 6.23
C GLY A 254 -3.27 5.07 7.52
N LEU A 255 -2.08 4.66 7.97
CA LEU A 255 -1.41 5.22 9.14
C LEU A 255 -1.11 6.72 8.96
N GLY A 256 -0.53 7.11 7.81
CA GLY A 256 -0.25 8.51 7.52
C GLY A 256 -1.52 9.38 7.57
N ARG A 257 -2.64 8.87 7.03
CA ARG A 257 -3.92 9.55 7.13
C ARG A 257 -4.45 9.63 8.57
N ALA A 258 -4.36 8.53 9.33
CA ALA A 258 -4.82 8.48 10.71
C ALA A 258 -4.04 9.43 11.63
N LEU A 259 -2.72 9.58 11.43
CA LEU A 259 -1.88 10.54 12.17
C LEU A 259 -2.25 12.00 11.89
N GLY A 260 -2.70 12.29 10.67
CA GLY A 260 -3.10 13.64 10.25
C GLY A 260 -4.58 13.96 10.43
N GLU A 261 -5.40 13.04 10.98
CA GLU A 261 -6.83 13.29 11.11
C GLU A 261 -7.11 14.39 12.13
N THR A 262 -7.88 15.38 11.69
CA THR A 262 -8.10 16.61 12.46
C THR A 262 -9.54 16.73 12.93
N ILE A 263 -10.50 16.81 12.00
CA ILE A 263 -11.87 17.23 12.30
C ILE A 263 -12.63 16.14 13.06
N ALA A 264 -12.55 14.88 12.62
CA ALA A 264 -13.26 13.80 13.31
C ALA A 264 -12.75 13.63 14.74
N VAL A 265 -11.44 13.71 14.95
CA VAL A 265 -10.84 13.56 16.28
C VAL A 265 -11.08 14.79 17.17
N ALA A 266 -11.11 16.00 16.59
CA ALA A 266 -11.45 17.21 17.34
C ALA A 266 -12.88 17.21 17.89
N LEU A 267 -13.81 16.56 17.18
CA LEU A 267 -15.20 16.38 17.62
C LEU A 267 -15.36 15.31 18.71
N LEU A 268 -14.55 14.24 18.63
CA LEU A 268 -14.70 13.06 19.47
C LEU A 268 -13.97 13.16 20.81
N LEU A 269 -12.81 13.81 20.84
CA LEU A 269 -11.96 13.95 22.02
C LEU A 269 -12.13 15.33 22.67
N PRO A 270 -12.03 15.44 24.00
CA PRO A 270 -12.11 16.72 24.70
C PRO A 270 -10.92 17.65 24.45
N GLN A 271 -9.90 17.18 23.74
CA GLN A 271 -8.67 17.91 23.40
C GLN A 271 -7.93 18.48 24.63
N VAL A 272 -7.90 17.69 25.70
CA VAL A 272 -7.15 17.99 26.93
C VAL A 272 -5.87 17.15 26.94
N PRO A 273 -4.67 17.78 26.93
CA PRO A 273 -3.40 17.06 27.05
C PRO A 273 -3.35 16.31 28.38
N GLN A 274 -3.02 15.04 28.32
CA GLN A 274 -2.92 14.17 29.50
C GLN A 274 -1.47 13.74 29.72
N LYS A 275 -1.15 13.37 30.97
CA LYS A 275 0.12 12.70 31.28
C LYS A 275 0.16 11.34 30.61
N ILE A 276 1.34 10.84 30.31
CA ILE A 276 1.51 9.55 29.59
C ILE A 276 0.78 8.41 30.33
N GLY A 277 0.86 8.36 31.67
CA GLY A 277 0.18 7.33 32.46
C GLY A 277 -1.34 7.34 32.32
N GLU A 278 -1.95 8.49 32.16
CA GLU A 278 -3.40 8.66 31.92
C GLU A 278 -3.77 8.40 30.46
N SER A 279 -2.96 8.87 29.52
CA SER A 279 -3.19 8.69 28.08
C SER A 279 -3.15 7.23 27.64
N ILE A 280 -2.45 6.36 28.37
CA ILE A 280 -2.38 4.93 28.06
C ILE A 280 -3.74 4.23 28.27
N HIS A 281 -4.60 4.76 29.14
CA HIS A 281 -5.95 4.22 29.38
C HIS A 281 -6.92 4.65 28.28
N ILE A 282 -6.83 3.99 27.12
CA ILE A 282 -7.52 4.38 25.89
C ILE A 282 -9.04 4.32 25.94
N LEU A 283 -9.61 3.66 26.95
CA LEU A 283 -11.08 3.51 27.12
C LEU A 283 -11.70 4.66 27.90
N GLN A 284 -10.92 5.42 28.67
CA GLN A 284 -11.41 6.55 29.47
C GLN A 284 -11.60 7.80 28.62
N ASN A 285 -12.53 8.65 29.07
CA ASN A 285 -12.68 9.99 28.52
C ASN A 285 -11.36 10.77 28.69
N GLY A 286 -10.95 11.42 27.62
CA GLY A 286 -9.75 12.24 27.65
C GLY A 286 -8.88 12.05 26.42
N GLY A 287 -7.72 12.69 26.49
CA GLY A 287 -6.76 12.70 25.40
C GLY A 287 -6.94 13.87 24.45
N ALA A 288 -5.87 14.13 23.74
CA ALA A 288 -5.79 15.13 22.69
C ALA A 288 -4.89 14.63 21.60
N THR A 289 -5.15 15.07 20.37
CA THR A 289 -4.24 14.86 19.24
C THR A 289 -3.62 16.19 18.83
N VAL A 290 -2.44 16.15 18.24
CA VAL A 290 -1.75 17.38 17.79
C VAL A 290 -2.65 18.17 16.83
N SER A 291 -3.17 17.53 15.81
CA SER A 291 -4.02 18.17 14.79
C SER A 291 -5.37 18.67 15.36
N GLY A 292 -6.04 17.88 16.20
CA GLY A 292 -7.28 18.28 16.85
C GLY A 292 -7.09 19.41 17.84
N PHE A 293 -5.99 19.40 18.58
CA PHE A 293 -5.64 20.47 19.53
C PHE A 293 -5.34 21.80 18.85
N ILE A 294 -4.61 21.76 17.71
CA ILE A 294 -4.36 22.96 16.89
C ILE A 294 -5.69 23.53 16.38
N ALA A 295 -6.57 22.67 15.84
CA ALA A 295 -7.86 23.11 15.29
C ALA A 295 -8.75 23.74 16.38
N ASN A 296 -8.74 23.23 17.59
CA ASN A 296 -9.57 23.70 18.70
C ASN A 296 -9.07 25.02 19.31
N ARG A 297 -7.78 25.33 19.16
CA ARG A 297 -7.15 26.53 19.71
C ARG A 297 -6.68 27.52 18.64
N ALA A 298 -7.16 27.40 17.42
CA ALA A 298 -6.87 28.35 16.34
C ALA A 298 -7.39 29.76 16.73
N GLY A 299 -6.56 30.79 16.54
CA GLY A 299 -6.90 32.17 16.87
C GLY A 299 -6.56 32.60 18.31
N ALA A 300 -5.77 31.79 19.03
CA ALA A 300 -5.17 32.19 20.33
C ALA A 300 -4.15 33.34 20.18
N ASP A 301 -3.61 33.77 21.30
CA ASP A 301 -2.53 34.77 21.36
C ASP A 301 -1.27 34.34 20.58
N SER A 302 -0.37 35.29 20.31
CA SER A 302 0.84 35.08 19.48
C SER A 302 1.70 33.92 19.97
N PHE A 303 2.02 33.91 21.29
CA PHE A 303 2.86 32.86 21.88
C PHE A 303 2.22 31.46 21.80
N THR A 304 0.93 31.36 22.13
CA THR A 304 0.18 30.11 22.01
C THR A 304 0.17 29.63 20.56
N THR A 305 -0.05 30.53 19.59
CA THR A 305 0.00 30.23 18.17
C THR A 305 1.37 29.71 17.74
N SER A 306 2.46 30.35 18.20
CA SER A 306 3.82 29.87 17.95
C SER A 306 4.05 28.45 18.51
N GLY A 307 3.55 28.17 19.73
CA GLY A 307 3.58 26.84 20.33
C GLY A 307 2.76 25.79 19.55
N LEU A 308 1.56 26.16 19.05
CA LEU A 308 0.73 25.27 18.21
C LEU A 308 1.43 24.94 16.89
N LEU A 309 2.10 25.93 16.28
CA LEU A 309 2.89 25.72 15.06
C LEU A 309 4.12 24.87 15.32
N ALA A 310 4.75 24.98 16.51
CA ALA A 310 5.80 24.09 16.96
C ALA A 310 5.29 22.64 17.08
N ALA A 311 4.12 22.41 17.65
CA ALA A 311 3.49 21.08 17.69
C ALA A 311 3.18 20.55 16.28
N GLY A 312 2.70 21.42 15.39
CA GLY A 312 2.50 21.11 13.97
C GLY A 312 3.79 20.72 13.26
N LEU A 313 4.90 21.41 13.55
CA LEU A 313 6.23 21.08 13.02
C LEU A 313 6.66 19.66 13.44
N VAL A 314 6.48 19.31 14.70
CA VAL A 314 6.81 17.96 15.21
C VAL A 314 5.95 16.90 14.52
N LEU A 315 4.65 17.13 14.37
CA LEU A 315 3.76 16.21 13.64
C LEU A 315 4.18 16.09 12.17
N PHE A 316 4.55 17.19 11.52
CA PHE A 316 5.05 17.22 10.15
C PHE A 316 6.31 16.34 9.99
N VAL A 317 7.28 16.48 10.88
CA VAL A 317 8.51 15.67 10.86
C VAL A 317 8.21 14.18 11.08
N ILE A 318 7.33 13.86 12.03
CA ILE A 318 6.93 12.47 12.30
C ILE A 318 6.21 11.86 11.09
N THR A 319 5.26 12.56 10.51
CA THR A 319 4.52 12.07 9.33
C THR A 319 5.42 11.92 8.10
N LEU A 320 6.34 12.85 7.89
CA LEU A 320 7.34 12.74 6.83
C LEU A 320 8.25 11.52 7.07
N GLY A 321 8.74 11.33 8.29
CA GLY A 321 9.58 10.19 8.69
C GLY A 321 8.85 8.85 8.49
N THR A 322 7.59 8.75 8.93
CA THR A 322 6.79 7.53 8.74
C THR A 322 6.55 7.21 7.27
N ASN A 323 6.29 8.22 6.43
CA ASN A 323 6.13 8.05 4.99
C ASN A 323 7.43 7.63 4.30
N MET A 324 8.59 8.16 4.73
CA MET A 324 9.90 7.72 4.23
C MET A 324 10.18 6.27 4.61
N ILE A 325 9.97 5.88 5.86
CA ILE A 325 10.11 4.48 6.32
C ILE A 325 9.19 3.57 5.51
N ALA A 326 7.93 3.97 5.34
CA ALA A 326 6.95 3.26 4.53
C ALA A 326 7.45 3.01 3.10
N SER A 327 7.96 4.04 2.44
CA SER A 327 8.51 3.95 1.08
C SER A 327 9.68 2.95 0.98
N VAL A 328 10.60 2.97 1.96
CA VAL A 328 11.72 2.03 2.02
C VAL A 328 11.23 0.59 2.25
N VAL A 329 10.26 0.39 3.15
CA VAL A 329 9.70 -0.95 3.43
C VAL A 329 8.97 -1.49 2.20
N VAL A 330 8.16 -0.67 1.52
CA VAL A 330 7.44 -1.06 0.29
C VAL A 330 8.43 -1.38 -0.83
N SER A 331 9.49 -0.59 -1.01
CA SER A 331 10.49 -0.84 -2.06
C SER A 331 11.22 -2.17 -1.85
N LYS A 332 11.52 -2.53 -0.59
CA LYS A 332 12.13 -3.83 -0.25
C LYS A 332 11.15 -5.00 -0.34
N SER A 333 9.86 -4.76 -0.18
CA SER A 333 8.83 -5.82 -0.23
C SER A 333 8.33 -6.13 -1.65
N ARG A 334 8.75 -5.37 -2.67
CA ARG A 334 8.50 -5.64 -4.10
C ARG A 334 9.27 -6.86 -4.62
N SER A 335 9.27 -7.95 -3.87
CA SER A 335 10.01 -9.18 -4.20
C SER A 335 9.35 -10.04 -5.30
N GLY A 336 8.29 -9.58 -5.95
CA GLY A 336 7.63 -10.34 -7.02
C GLY A 336 7.94 -9.88 -8.46
N ALA A 337 8.63 -8.76 -8.66
CA ALA A 337 8.89 -8.21 -10.00
C ALA A 337 10.28 -8.52 -10.56
N GLY A 338 11.05 -9.34 -9.88
CA GLY A 338 12.34 -9.82 -10.31
C GLY A 338 12.35 -11.34 -10.23
N VAL A 339 11.70 -12.03 -11.16
CA VAL A 339 12.32 -13.26 -11.63
C VAL A 339 13.61 -12.79 -12.28
N ASP A 340 14.66 -12.74 -11.48
CA ASP A 340 16.01 -12.71 -11.96
C ASP A 340 16.13 -13.99 -12.80
N ILE A 341 15.88 -13.86 -14.10
CA ILE A 341 16.28 -14.86 -15.08
C ILE A 341 17.79 -14.77 -14.99
N GLY A 342 18.33 -15.41 -13.94
CA GLY A 342 19.74 -15.57 -13.75
C GLY A 342 20.33 -15.98 -15.08
N PRO A 343 21.55 -15.60 -15.42
CA PRO A 343 22.14 -15.87 -16.72
C PRO A 343 21.86 -17.32 -17.07
N SER A 344 21.11 -17.53 -18.17
CA SER A 344 20.69 -18.86 -18.66
C SER A 344 21.85 -19.84 -18.42
N PRO A 345 21.63 -20.99 -17.76
CA PRO A 345 22.70 -21.91 -17.46
C PRO A 345 23.47 -22.10 -18.77
N LYS A 346 24.72 -21.67 -18.79
CA LYS A 346 25.61 -21.84 -19.94
C LYS A 346 25.52 -23.32 -20.28
N LEU A 347 24.82 -23.65 -21.36
CA LEU A 347 24.76 -25.00 -21.90
C LEU A 347 26.21 -25.46 -21.97
N ARG A 348 26.59 -26.33 -21.04
CA ARG A 348 27.92 -26.98 -21.09
C ARG A 348 28.00 -27.61 -22.47
N PRO A 349 29.02 -27.31 -23.28
CA PRO A 349 29.17 -27.95 -24.56
C PRO A 349 29.16 -29.44 -24.32
N LEU A 350 28.19 -30.16 -24.89
CA LEU A 350 28.13 -31.60 -24.87
C LEU A 350 29.52 -32.10 -25.36
N LYS A 351 30.33 -32.65 -24.45
CA LYS A 351 31.57 -33.31 -24.80
C LYS A 351 31.21 -34.27 -25.93
N ARG A 352 31.82 -34.01 -27.07
CA ARG A 352 31.79 -34.82 -28.30
C ARG A 352 32.03 -36.29 -27.92
N GLN A 353 30.95 -37.06 -27.75
CA GLN A 353 31.09 -38.48 -27.60
C GLN A 353 31.72 -39.03 -28.88
N ARG A 354 32.88 -39.64 -28.71
CA ARG A 354 33.62 -40.32 -29.75
C ARG A 354 32.69 -41.25 -30.51
N ARG A 355 32.74 -41.11 -31.85
CA ARG A 355 32.20 -42.08 -32.82
C ARG A 355 32.66 -43.51 -32.43
N VAL A 356 31.74 -44.24 -31.85
CA VAL A 356 31.82 -45.70 -31.88
C VAL A 356 31.03 -46.13 -33.08
N GLY A 357 31.66 -46.77 -34.00
CA GLY A 357 31.11 -47.16 -35.29
C GLY A 357 29.95 -48.13 -35.14
N LEU A 358 28.94 -47.90 -35.93
CA LEU A 358 27.95 -48.87 -36.32
C LEU A 358 27.77 -48.78 -37.84
N ARG A 359 28.59 -49.57 -38.52
CA ARG A 359 28.23 -50.14 -39.81
C ARG A 359 27.07 -51.10 -39.52
N ARG A 360 25.85 -50.73 -39.86
CA ARG A 360 24.74 -51.66 -40.08
C ARG A 360 23.93 -51.17 -41.28
N SER A 361 24.15 -51.94 -42.34
CA SER A 361 23.29 -52.53 -43.30
C SER A 361 22.20 -51.63 -43.96
N ALA A 362 22.48 -51.29 -45.20
CA ALA A 362 21.60 -50.59 -46.15
C ALA A 362 20.42 -51.45 -46.67
N SER A 363 20.07 -52.54 -45.98
CA SER A 363 19.05 -53.48 -46.43
C SER A 363 17.66 -53.33 -45.76
N GLU A 364 17.55 -52.53 -44.65
CA GLU A 364 16.23 -52.37 -43.95
C GLU A 364 15.42 -51.13 -44.35
N LEU A 365 15.96 -50.23 -45.16
CA LEU A 365 15.32 -48.99 -45.59
C LEU A 365 14.46 -49.11 -46.86
N ARG A 366 14.35 -50.31 -47.44
CA ARG A 366 13.54 -50.56 -48.67
C ARG A 366 12.13 -51.12 -48.43
N VAL A 367 11.77 -51.49 -47.22
CA VAL A 367 10.47 -52.13 -46.97
C VAL A 367 9.40 -51.14 -46.46
N ALA A 368 9.73 -49.96 -46.03
CA ALA A 368 8.79 -48.98 -45.45
C ALA A 368 8.14 -48.01 -46.47
N LEU A 369 8.48 -48.08 -47.77
CA LEU A 369 8.06 -47.08 -48.77
C LEU A 369 6.97 -47.59 -49.76
N VAL A 370 6.37 -48.76 -49.51
CA VAL A 370 5.37 -49.37 -50.47
C VAL A 370 3.93 -49.34 -49.94
N SER A 371 3.61 -48.85 -48.78
CA SER A 371 2.25 -48.94 -48.22
C SER A 371 1.60 -47.61 -47.84
N SER A 372 1.65 -46.58 -48.68
CA SER A 372 0.73 -45.45 -48.52
C SER A 372 0.31 -44.87 -49.87
N ARG A 373 -0.67 -45.47 -50.48
CA ARG A 373 -1.46 -44.81 -51.53
C ARG A 373 -2.61 -44.05 -50.91
N PRO A 374 -2.92 -42.80 -51.30
CA PRO A 374 -4.09 -42.08 -50.86
C PRO A 374 -5.32 -42.50 -51.66
N SER A 375 -6.43 -42.81 -51.00
CA SER A 375 -7.75 -42.93 -51.60
C SER A 375 -8.43 -41.57 -51.68
N THR A 376 -8.65 -41.15 -52.89
CA THR A 376 -9.61 -40.13 -53.33
C THR A 376 -11.04 -40.62 -53.10
N TYR A 377 -11.92 -39.74 -52.66
CA TYR A 377 -13.28 -39.46 -53.08
C TYR A 377 -14.18 -38.94 -51.97
N GLY A 378 -14.92 -37.85 -52.28
CA GLY A 378 -16.09 -37.46 -51.55
C GLY A 378 -16.37 -35.96 -51.48
N SER A 379 -16.66 -35.36 -52.63
CA SER A 379 -17.34 -34.05 -52.71
C SER A 379 -18.74 -34.14 -52.14
N PHE A 380 -19.14 -33.24 -51.25
CA PHE A 380 -20.53 -32.88 -51.08
C PHE A 380 -20.69 -31.37 -50.91
N SER A 381 -21.40 -30.84 -51.88
CA SER A 381 -21.86 -29.46 -52.01
C SER A 381 -23.02 -29.15 -51.07
N GLY A 382 -23.11 -27.91 -50.61
CA GLY A 382 -24.42 -27.29 -50.61
C GLY A 382 -24.95 -26.72 -49.31
N ARG A 383 -25.11 -25.39 -49.34
CA ARG A 383 -26.19 -24.59 -48.75
C ARG A 383 -25.99 -23.98 -47.36
N SER A 384 -25.66 -22.72 -47.42
CA SER A 384 -26.32 -21.71 -46.53
C SER A 384 -27.81 -21.58 -46.90
N PRO A 385 -28.69 -21.17 -45.99
CA PRO A 385 -29.01 -19.75 -45.87
C PRO A 385 -29.18 -19.32 -44.40
N ALA A 386 -28.77 -18.15 -44.06
CA ALA A 386 -29.46 -16.86 -43.90
C ALA A 386 -30.74 -16.84 -43.04
N LEU A 387 -30.74 -15.89 -42.10
CA LEU A 387 -31.86 -15.08 -41.63
C LEU A 387 -32.59 -15.41 -40.31
N PHE A 388 -32.76 -14.34 -39.60
CA PHE A 388 -33.74 -13.94 -38.56
C PHE A 388 -33.46 -14.28 -37.08
N ALA A 389 -33.38 -13.34 -36.38
CA ALA A 389 -33.99 -12.40 -35.45
C ALA A 389 -33.04 -12.05 -34.32
#